data_610e2a14be14108baf804faa5ec7591a
#
_entry.id   610e2a14be14108baf804faa5ec7591a
#
_cell.length_a   1.000
_cell.length_b   1.000
_cell.length_c   1.000
_cell.angle_alpha   90.00
_cell.angle_beta   90.00
_cell.angle_gamma   90.00
#
_symmetry.space_group_name_H-M   'P 1'
#
loop_
_entity.id
_entity.type
_entity.pdbx_description
1 polymer ?
#
loop_
_entity_poly.entity_id
_entity_poly.type
_entity_poly.pdbx_seq_one_letter_code
_entity_poly.pdbx_strand_id
1 'polypeptide(L)'
;STNINAALTEDLGKSDKTSQLISKNRLGFATIKANQSAILCGSPWINSCFKKLNNKIKINWLAFEGQSIKKGQTICEIQGKYTDILAGERVALNFLQTLSATATETNTMVRLIKKYNAQLFDTRKTIPGLRIAQKYAVRIGGGKNQRLGLYDQILIKENHIKSFLNLSDLLNQVKLNDEFDKIQIEVENISQLKKIL
;
A
#
# COMPACT_ATOMS: atom_id res chain seq x y z
N SER A 1 12.02 5.27 3.79
CA SER A 1 11.07 4.24 4.24
C SER A 1 11.78 2.89 4.32
N THR A 2 11.46 2.08 5.31
CA THR A 2 12.08 0.76 5.55
C THR A 2 11.92 -0.16 4.33
N ASN A 3 10.75 -0.15 3.68
CA ASN A 3 10.49 -0.97 2.48
C ASN A 3 11.44 -0.68 1.32
N ILE A 4 11.71 0.60 1.04
CA ILE A 4 12.61 0.98 -0.05
C ILE A 4 14.05 0.54 0.25
N ASN A 5 14.50 0.64 1.50
CA ASN A 5 15.85 0.17 1.85
C ASN A 5 15.96 -1.33 1.63
N ALA A 6 14.99 -2.12 2.11
CA ALA A 6 14.99 -3.56 1.93
C ALA A 6 15.01 -3.94 0.44
N ALA A 7 14.14 -3.32 -0.37
CA ALA A 7 14.05 -3.59 -1.80
C ALA A 7 15.32 -3.19 -2.57
N LEU A 8 15.94 -2.05 -2.25
CA LEU A 8 17.21 -1.66 -2.87
C LEU A 8 18.35 -2.58 -2.44
N THR A 9 18.38 -3.04 -1.20
CA THR A 9 19.37 -4.00 -0.72
C THR A 9 19.23 -5.36 -1.41
N GLU A 10 17.97 -5.80 -1.60
CA GLU A 10 17.65 -7.06 -2.30
C GLU A 10 18.12 -7.03 -3.76
N ASP A 11 17.83 -5.95 -4.49
CA ASP A 11 18.06 -5.84 -5.92
C ASP A 11 19.52 -5.50 -6.28
N LEU A 12 20.15 -4.59 -5.53
CA LEU A 12 21.51 -4.13 -5.83
C LEU A 12 22.59 -4.99 -5.18
N GLY A 13 22.31 -5.62 -4.04
CA GLY A 13 23.31 -6.36 -3.28
C GLY A 13 24.54 -5.52 -2.99
N LYS A 14 25.73 -6.04 -3.37
CA LYS A 14 27.01 -5.33 -3.20
C LYS A 14 27.31 -4.33 -4.34
N SER A 15 26.81 -4.58 -5.56
CA SER A 15 27.02 -3.68 -6.71
C SER A 15 26.22 -4.13 -7.93
N ASP A 16 25.76 -3.17 -8.74
CA ASP A 16 25.21 -3.42 -10.07
C ASP A 16 26.37 -3.73 -11.06
N LYS A 17 26.51 -5.00 -11.40
CA LYS A 17 27.58 -5.48 -12.30
C LYS A 17 27.46 -4.92 -13.70
N THR A 18 26.25 -4.77 -14.23
CA THR A 18 26.01 -4.29 -15.59
C THR A 18 26.31 -2.81 -15.71
N SER A 19 25.97 -2.02 -14.72
CA SER A 19 26.24 -0.59 -14.71
C SER A 19 27.74 -0.24 -14.66
N GLN A 20 28.61 -1.21 -14.27
CA GLN A 20 30.06 -1.03 -14.32
C GLN A 20 30.59 -0.89 -15.77
N LEU A 21 29.84 -1.36 -16.76
CA LEU A 21 30.17 -1.23 -18.19
C LEU A 21 29.86 0.18 -18.75
N ILE A 22 29.16 1.01 -17.98
CA ILE A 22 28.69 2.31 -18.42
C ILE A 22 29.58 3.40 -17.82
N SER A 23 29.85 4.46 -18.61
CA SER A 23 30.60 5.62 -18.13
C SER A 23 29.95 6.24 -16.88
N LYS A 24 30.74 6.36 -15.81
CA LYS A 24 30.26 6.85 -14.50
C LYS A 24 29.64 8.24 -14.52
N ASN A 25 29.99 9.06 -15.49
CA ASN A 25 29.52 10.47 -15.56
C ASN A 25 28.43 10.68 -16.62
N ARG A 26 27.94 9.61 -17.26
CA ARG A 26 26.89 9.71 -18.28
C ARG A 26 25.59 10.16 -17.62
N LEU A 27 25.03 11.26 -18.11
CA LEU A 27 23.69 11.69 -17.80
C LEU A 27 22.68 10.95 -18.66
N GLY A 28 21.51 10.69 -18.11
CA GLY A 28 20.43 9.98 -18.75
C GLY A 28 19.08 10.62 -18.52
N PHE A 29 18.16 10.23 -19.37
CA PHE A 29 16.76 10.58 -19.33
C PHE A 29 15.93 9.33 -19.50
N ALA A 30 14.92 9.15 -18.65
CA ALA A 30 13.98 8.04 -18.73
C ALA A 30 12.55 8.54 -18.61
N THR A 31 11.63 7.78 -19.18
CA THR A 31 10.18 8.07 -19.14
C THR A 31 9.43 6.84 -18.67
N ILE A 32 8.57 6.99 -17.70
CA ILE A 32 7.64 5.94 -17.28
C ILE A 32 6.31 6.16 -17.99
N LYS A 33 5.83 5.12 -18.69
CA LYS A 33 4.53 5.11 -19.38
C LYS A 33 3.62 4.01 -18.85
N ALA A 34 2.34 4.26 -18.82
CA ALA A 34 1.34 3.29 -18.41
C ALA A 34 1.13 2.21 -19.49
N ASN A 35 1.27 0.93 -19.13
CA ASN A 35 0.98 -0.18 -20.04
C ASN A 35 -0.52 -0.50 -20.14
N GLN A 36 -1.29 -0.08 -19.15
CA GLN A 36 -2.74 -0.24 -19.10
C GLN A 36 -3.37 0.92 -18.34
N SER A 37 -4.69 1.07 -18.46
CA SER A 37 -5.42 2.05 -17.66
C SER A 37 -5.44 1.64 -16.19
N ALA A 38 -5.22 2.59 -15.28
CA ALA A 38 -5.11 2.33 -13.84
C ALA A 38 -5.38 3.61 -13.02
N ILE A 39 -5.50 3.45 -11.71
CA ILE A 39 -5.35 4.54 -10.74
C ILE A 39 -3.87 4.61 -10.37
N LEU A 40 -3.24 5.73 -10.64
CA LEU A 40 -1.82 5.93 -10.31
C LEU A 40 -1.63 5.94 -8.79
N CYS A 41 -0.77 5.07 -8.29
CA CYS A 41 -0.41 5.02 -6.89
C CYS A 41 1.03 4.56 -6.71
N GLY A 42 1.79 5.24 -5.85
CA GLY A 42 3.16 4.87 -5.50
C GLY A 42 4.22 5.94 -5.79
N SER A 43 3.84 7.13 -6.22
CA SER A 43 4.79 8.23 -6.45
C SER A 43 5.69 8.54 -5.24
N PRO A 44 5.23 8.47 -3.97
CA PRO A 44 6.11 8.64 -2.81
C PRO A 44 7.22 7.58 -2.71
N TRP A 45 6.94 6.34 -3.14
CA TRP A 45 7.94 5.27 -3.15
C TRP A 45 8.99 5.47 -4.23
N ILE A 46 8.59 5.89 -5.44
CA ILE A 46 9.50 6.23 -6.52
C ILE A 46 10.41 7.38 -6.12
N ASN A 47 9.84 8.45 -5.58
CA ASN A 47 10.61 9.60 -5.09
C ASN A 47 11.63 9.16 -4.02
N SER A 48 11.20 8.33 -3.07
CA SER A 48 12.08 7.81 -2.02
C SER A 48 13.16 6.90 -2.57
N CYS A 49 12.86 6.05 -3.57
CA CYS A 49 13.80 5.14 -4.21
C CYS A 49 14.94 5.93 -4.87
N PHE A 50 14.62 6.82 -5.76
CA PHE A 50 15.65 7.60 -6.48
C PHE A 50 16.39 8.58 -5.57
N LYS A 51 15.72 9.22 -4.61
CA LYS A 51 16.39 10.08 -3.63
C LYS A 51 17.43 9.33 -2.79
N LYS A 52 17.21 8.06 -2.48
CA LYS A 52 18.16 7.22 -1.73
C LYS A 52 19.37 6.82 -2.57
N LEU A 53 19.17 6.57 -3.85
CA LEU A 53 20.27 6.26 -4.77
C LEU A 53 21.12 7.50 -5.07
N ASN A 54 20.46 8.60 -5.42
CA ASN A 54 21.12 9.87 -5.68
C ASN A 54 20.12 11.03 -5.55
N ASN A 55 20.37 11.93 -4.62
CA ASN A 55 19.50 13.09 -4.37
C ASN A 55 19.53 14.15 -5.50
N LYS A 56 20.42 14.02 -6.48
CA LYS A 56 20.50 14.88 -7.68
C LYS A 56 19.57 14.41 -8.80
N ILE A 57 18.96 13.22 -8.70
CA ILE A 57 17.96 12.77 -9.67
C ILE A 57 16.74 13.66 -9.56
N LYS A 58 16.28 14.16 -10.71
CA LYS A 58 15.06 14.97 -10.85
C LYS A 58 13.95 14.11 -11.43
N ILE A 59 12.77 14.16 -10.83
CA ILE A 59 11.57 13.50 -11.33
C ILE A 59 10.53 14.58 -11.61
N ASN A 60 10.10 14.66 -12.87
CA ASN A 60 9.02 15.52 -13.31
C ASN A 60 7.75 14.67 -13.48
N TRP A 61 6.80 14.82 -12.57
CA TRP A 61 5.53 14.10 -12.61
C TRP A 61 4.56 14.80 -13.57
N LEU A 62 4.04 14.05 -14.55
CA LEU A 62 3.04 14.49 -15.53
C LEU A 62 1.64 13.97 -15.18
N ALA A 63 1.55 13.09 -14.19
CA ALA A 63 0.31 12.62 -13.58
C ALA A 63 0.46 12.65 -12.06
N PHE A 64 -0.66 12.85 -11.34
CA PHE A 64 -0.65 12.96 -9.88
C PHE A 64 -1.21 11.69 -9.21
N GLU A 65 -0.81 11.50 -7.96
CA GLU A 65 -1.25 10.39 -7.12
C GLU A 65 -2.79 10.32 -7.05
N GLY A 66 -3.37 9.15 -7.31
CA GLY A 66 -4.82 8.94 -7.37
C GLY A 66 -5.48 9.27 -8.71
N GLN A 67 -4.74 9.82 -9.68
CA GLN A 67 -5.27 10.10 -11.01
C GLN A 67 -5.58 8.81 -11.77
N SER A 68 -6.71 8.80 -12.48
CA SER A 68 -6.99 7.78 -13.50
C SER A 68 -6.09 8.03 -14.71
N ILE A 69 -5.20 7.10 -15.02
CA ILE A 69 -4.27 7.13 -16.15
C ILE A 69 -4.73 6.18 -17.25
N LYS A 70 -4.40 6.49 -18.49
CA LYS A 70 -4.75 5.69 -19.69
C LYS A 70 -3.52 4.92 -20.18
N LYS A 71 -3.76 3.79 -20.87
CA LYS A 71 -2.71 3.07 -21.60
C LYS A 71 -1.94 4.02 -22.53
N GLY A 72 -0.61 3.95 -22.50
CA GLY A 72 0.30 4.79 -23.29
C GLY A 72 0.58 6.17 -22.70
N GLN A 73 -0.16 6.61 -21.67
CA GLN A 73 0.06 7.90 -21.02
C GLN A 73 1.42 7.94 -20.34
N THR A 74 2.16 9.02 -20.53
CA THR A 74 3.39 9.31 -19.79
C THR A 74 3.02 9.71 -18.37
N ILE A 75 3.64 9.05 -17.39
CA ILE A 75 3.40 9.24 -15.95
C ILE A 75 4.40 10.22 -15.37
N CYS A 76 5.68 10.01 -15.65
CA CYS A 76 6.75 10.90 -15.22
C CYS A 76 7.98 10.77 -16.12
N GLU A 77 8.84 11.77 -16.00
CA GLU A 77 10.16 11.86 -16.64
C GLU A 77 11.22 11.91 -15.55
N ILE A 78 12.32 11.19 -15.74
CA ILE A 78 13.40 11.08 -14.77
C ILE A 78 14.69 11.51 -15.43
N GLN A 79 15.41 12.42 -14.81
CA GLN A 79 16.70 12.93 -15.29
C GLN A 79 17.76 12.82 -14.20
N GLY A 80 18.91 12.31 -14.54
CA GLY A 80 20.02 12.17 -13.62
C GLY A 80 21.17 11.36 -14.17
N LYS A 81 22.01 10.83 -13.30
CA LYS A 81 23.06 9.92 -13.67
C LYS A 81 22.46 8.61 -14.19
N TYR A 82 22.89 8.18 -15.38
CA TYR A 82 22.29 7.06 -16.10
C TYR A 82 22.33 5.76 -15.28
N THR A 83 23.48 5.47 -14.65
CA THR A 83 23.65 4.29 -13.80
C THR A 83 22.71 4.28 -12.60
N ASP A 84 22.41 5.45 -12.01
CA ASP A 84 21.53 5.53 -10.84
C ASP A 84 20.05 5.38 -11.25
N ILE A 85 19.69 5.84 -12.47
CA ILE A 85 18.35 5.62 -13.03
C ILE A 85 18.12 4.12 -13.27
N LEU A 86 19.09 3.43 -13.89
CA LEU A 86 19.01 1.98 -14.11
C LEU A 86 18.95 1.19 -12.80
N ALA A 87 19.78 1.55 -11.83
CA ALA A 87 19.81 0.91 -10.52
C ALA A 87 18.47 1.03 -9.75
N GLY A 88 17.71 2.11 -9.95
CA GLY A 88 16.42 2.31 -9.29
C GLY A 88 15.22 1.80 -10.07
N GLU A 89 15.37 1.51 -11.37
CA GLU A 89 14.26 1.24 -12.28
C GLU A 89 13.36 0.10 -11.77
N ARG A 90 13.93 -1.07 -11.50
CA ARG A 90 13.15 -2.26 -11.14
C ARG A 90 12.42 -2.07 -9.84
N VAL A 91 13.09 -1.58 -8.80
CA VAL A 91 12.50 -1.30 -7.50
C VAL A 91 11.37 -0.28 -7.61
N ALA A 92 11.61 0.84 -8.33
CA ALA A 92 10.61 1.88 -8.55
C ALA A 92 9.37 1.33 -9.27
N LEU A 93 9.55 0.60 -10.37
CA LEU A 93 8.45 0.03 -11.14
C LEU A 93 7.68 -1.04 -10.36
N ASN A 94 8.34 -1.88 -9.57
CA ASN A 94 7.67 -2.88 -8.76
C ASN A 94 6.72 -2.24 -7.74
N PHE A 95 7.13 -1.18 -7.04
CA PHE A 95 6.24 -0.45 -6.13
C PHE A 95 5.11 0.23 -6.90
N LEU A 96 5.41 0.92 -8.01
CA LEU A 96 4.39 1.61 -8.79
C LEU A 96 3.30 0.66 -9.30
N GLN A 97 3.71 -0.48 -9.86
CA GLN A 97 2.80 -1.50 -10.37
C GLN A 97 1.93 -2.10 -9.27
N THR A 98 2.56 -2.55 -8.17
CA THR A 98 1.86 -3.19 -7.06
C THR A 98 0.85 -2.25 -6.40
N LEU A 99 1.24 -1.00 -6.14
CA LEU A 99 0.37 -0.05 -5.48
C LEU A 99 -0.72 0.48 -6.41
N SER A 100 -0.41 0.73 -7.68
CA SER A 100 -1.42 1.10 -8.67
C SER A 100 -2.44 -0.02 -8.92
N ALA A 101 -2.00 -1.29 -8.92
CA ALA A 101 -2.91 -2.43 -9.02
C ALA A 101 -3.89 -2.47 -7.82
N THR A 102 -3.37 -2.34 -6.60
CA THR A 102 -4.19 -2.30 -5.39
C THR A 102 -5.18 -1.12 -5.41
N ALA A 103 -4.73 0.08 -5.80
CA ALA A 103 -5.59 1.26 -5.88
C ALA A 103 -6.67 1.12 -6.98
N THR A 104 -6.31 0.53 -8.11
CA THR A 104 -7.24 0.31 -9.23
C THR A 104 -8.35 -0.67 -8.86
N GLU A 105 -7.98 -1.81 -8.26
CA GLU A 105 -8.96 -2.81 -7.81
C GLU A 105 -9.88 -2.24 -6.75
N THR A 106 -9.31 -1.52 -5.77
CA THR A 106 -10.09 -0.81 -4.76
C THR A 106 -11.07 0.18 -5.39
N ASN A 107 -10.62 0.99 -6.36
CA ASN A 107 -11.48 1.96 -7.04
C ASN A 107 -12.62 1.27 -7.80
N THR A 108 -12.35 0.13 -8.43
CA THR A 108 -13.39 -0.67 -9.10
C THR A 108 -14.46 -1.11 -8.11
N MET A 109 -14.07 -1.67 -6.96
CA MET A 109 -15.01 -2.10 -5.92
C MET A 109 -15.78 -0.93 -5.30
N VAL A 110 -15.10 0.19 -5.02
CA VAL A 110 -15.75 1.40 -4.48
C VAL A 110 -16.82 1.93 -5.43
N ARG A 111 -16.56 1.93 -6.74
CA ARG A 111 -17.56 2.36 -7.75
C ARG A 111 -18.79 1.46 -7.76
N LEU A 112 -18.61 0.15 -7.61
CA LEU A 112 -19.73 -0.82 -7.57
C LEU A 112 -20.66 -0.58 -6.40
N ILE A 113 -20.13 -0.24 -5.21
CA ILE A 113 -20.90 -0.07 -3.99
C ILE A 113 -21.40 1.38 -3.77
N LYS A 114 -20.94 2.35 -4.57
CA LYS A 114 -21.24 3.78 -4.37
C LYS A 114 -22.72 4.09 -4.22
N LYS A 115 -23.59 3.39 -4.95
CA LYS A 115 -25.04 3.60 -4.92
C LYS A 115 -25.72 3.09 -3.63
N TYR A 116 -25.04 2.31 -2.80
CA TYR A 116 -25.63 1.66 -1.62
C TYR A 116 -25.29 2.33 -0.28
N ASN A 117 -24.70 3.51 -0.27
CA ASN A 117 -24.20 4.16 0.93
C ASN A 117 -23.30 3.25 1.80
N ALA A 118 -22.58 2.34 1.13
CA ALA A 118 -21.66 1.41 1.75
C ALA A 118 -20.21 1.90 1.62
N GLN A 119 -19.34 1.45 2.51
CA GLN A 119 -17.94 1.80 2.51
C GLN A 119 -17.07 0.54 2.42
N LEU A 120 -16.02 0.60 1.61
CA LEU A 120 -15.06 -0.49 1.49
C LEU A 120 -13.90 -0.27 2.46
N PHE A 121 -13.62 -1.27 3.29
CA PHE A 121 -12.49 -1.30 4.21
C PHE A 121 -11.48 -2.36 3.82
N ASP A 122 -10.21 -2.08 4.04
CA ASP A 122 -9.15 -3.08 3.95
C ASP A 122 -9.12 -4.04 5.14
N THR A 123 -8.17 -4.95 5.13
CA THR A 123 -7.93 -5.91 6.21
C THR A 123 -6.44 -5.97 6.57
N ARG A 124 -6.07 -6.87 7.49
CA ARG A 124 -4.68 -7.23 7.77
C ARG A 124 -4.11 -8.30 6.83
N LYS A 125 -4.87 -8.80 5.88
CA LYS A 125 -4.43 -9.77 4.87
C LYS A 125 -3.64 -9.04 3.78
N THR A 126 -2.42 -8.68 4.10
CA THR A 126 -1.50 -7.90 3.23
C THR A 126 -0.23 -8.70 2.95
N ILE A 127 0.49 -8.33 1.91
CA ILE A 127 1.84 -8.87 1.65
C ILE A 127 2.73 -8.52 2.84
N PRO A 128 3.46 -9.48 3.43
CA PRO A 128 4.39 -9.22 4.53
C PRO A 128 5.35 -8.07 4.19
N GLY A 129 5.54 -7.16 5.14
CA GLY A 129 6.40 -5.98 4.96
C GLY A 129 5.78 -4.84 4.13
N LEU A 130 4.67 -5.04 3.40
CA LEU A 130 4.06 -4.03 2.54
C LEU A 130 2.75 -3.44 3.07
N ARG A 131 2.34 -3.77 4.30
CA ARG A 131 1.02 -3.38 4.84
C ARG A 131 0.75 -1.88 4.75
N ILE A 132 1.68 -1.04 5.19
CA ILE A 132 1.52 0.42 5.13
C ILE A 132 1.33 0.89 3.70
N ALA A 133 2.10 0.35 2.76
CA ALA A 133 2.03 0.71 1.35
C ALA A 133 0.70 0.26 0.72
N GLN A 134 0.26 -0.98 0.98
CA GLN A 134 -1.01 -1.48 0.45
C GLN A 134 -2.22 -0.76 1.06
N LYS A 135 -2.21 -0.48 2.37
CA LYS A 135 -3.26 0.32 3.01
C LYS A 135 -3.31 1.76 2.48
N TYR A 136 -2.16 2.35 2.20
CA TYR A 136 -2.08 3.63 1.50
C TYR A 136 -2.76 3.54 0.13
N ALA A 137 -2.45 2.50 -0.66
CA ALA A 137 -3.04 2.30 -1.98
C ALA A 137 -4.57 2.10 -1.93
N VAL A 138 -5.09 1.41 -0.89
CA VAL A 138 -6.53 1.31 -0.67
C VAL A 138 -7.17 2.69 -0.48
N ARG A 139 -6.56 3.60 0.31
CA ARG A 139 -7.07 4.97 0.47
C ARG A 139 -7.05 5.74 -0.85
N ILE A 140 -5.97 5.62 -1.62
CA ILE A 140 -5.85 6.26 -2.93
C ILE A 140 -6.92 5.75 -3.90
N GLY A 141 -7.29 4.47 -3.82
CA GLY A 141 -8.39 3.88 -4.58
C GLY A 141 -9.79 4.29 -4.12
N GLY A 142 -9.91 5.04 -3.01
CA GLY A 142 -11.18 5.51 -2.45
C GLY A 142 -11.76 4.63 -1.35
N GLY A 143 -11.06 3.58 -0.92
CA GLY A 143 -11.42 2.77 0.24
C GLY A 143 -11.00 3.40 1.56
N LYS A 144 -11.32 2.76 2.66
CA LYS A 144 -10.95 3.14 4.01
C LYS A 144 -10.03 2.10 4.65
N ASN A 145 -9.22 2.54 5.61
CA ASN A 145 -8.40 1.62 6.37
C ASN A 145 -9.13 1.14 7.62
N GLN A 146 -9.05 -0.16 7.88
CA GLN A 146 -9.28 -0.76 9.18
C GLN A 146 -7.94 -0.79 9.94
N ARG A 147 -7.91 -1.32 11.16
CA ARG A 147 -6.73 -1.39 12.04
C ARG A 147 -5.43 -1.78 11.31
N LEU A 148 -4.35 -1.12 11.70
CA LEU A 148 -3.01 -1.37 11.17
C LEU A 148 -2.39 -2.68 11.69
N GLY A 149 -2.65 -3.01 12.95
CA GLY A 149 -2.08 -4.16 13.63
C GLY A 149 -2.95 -4.65 14.77
N LEU A 150 -2.43 -5.56 15.57
CA LEU A 150 -3.12 -6.06 16.78
C LEU A 150 -3.15 -5.03 17.90
N TYR A 151 -2.26 -4.07 17.85
CA TYR A 151 -2.06 -2.99 18.83
C TYR A 151 -2.94 -1.77 18.60
N ASP A 152 -3.65 -1.69 17.47
CA ASP A 152 -4.33 -0.47 17.01
C ASP A 152 -5.82 -0.45 17.43
N GLN A 153 -6.51 -1.57 17.27
CA GLN A 153 -7.93 -1.73 17.62
C GLN A 153 -8.23 -3.16 18.05
N ILE A 154 -9.21 -3.33 18.92
CA ILE A 154 -9.72 -4.63 19.33
C ILE A 154 -10.67 -5.16 18.24
N LEU A 155 -10.39 -6.34 17.71
CA LEU A 155 -11.31 -7.10 16.85
C LEU A 155 -11.49 -8.49 17.46
N ILE A 156 -12.65 -8.72 18.03
CA ILE A 156 -13.06 -9.98 18.61
C ILE A 156 -13.57 -10.87 17.48
N LYS A 157 -13.11 -12.09 17.43
CA LYS A 157 -13.45 -13.11 16.44
C LYS A 157 -13.90 -14.39 17.13
N GLU A 158 -14.39 -15.36 16.35
CA GLU A 158 -14.86 -16.65 16.82
C GLU A 158 -13.88 -17.35 17.77
N ASN A 159 -12.58 -17.31 17.48
CA ASN A 159 -11.55 -17.91 18.32
C ASN A 159 -11.40 -17.22 19.69
N HIS A 160 -11.62 -15.92 19.74
CA HIS A 160 -11.63 -15.18 20.99
C HIS A 160 -12.88 -15.53 21.81
N ILE A 161 -14.06 -15.58 21.13
CA ILE A 161 -15.33 -15.96 21.78
C ILE A 161 -15.22 -17.37 22.38
N LYS A 162 -14.64 -18.33 21.65
CA LYS A 162 -14.44 -19.71 22.09
C LYS A 162 -13.46 -19.86 23.27
N SER A 163 -12.59 -18.87 23.50
CA SER A 163 -11.64 -18.89 24.63
C SER A 163 -12.27 -18.48 25.97
N PHE A 164 -13.49 -17.95 25.95
CA PHE A 164 -14.27 -17.61 27.14
C PHE A 164 -15.38 -18.63 27.38
N LEU A 165 -15.86 -18.74 28.63
CA LEU A 165 -16.96 -19.62 28.98
C LEU A 165 -18.24 -19.28 28.23
N ASN A 166 -18.47 -17.98 28.02
CA ASN A 166 -19.58 -17.46 27.25
C ASN A 166 -19.29 -16.02 26.73
N LEU A 167 -20.12 -15.54 25.81
CA LEU A 167 -19.99 -14.22 25.21
C LEU A 167 -20.13 -13.08 26.25
N SER A 168 -20.97 -13.30 27.29
CA SER A 168 -21.19 -12.28 28.33
C SER A 168 -19.93 -12.03 29.17
N ASP A 169 -19.18 -13.08 29.50
CA ASP A 169 -17.91 -12.96 30.22
C ASP A 169 -16.90 -12.17 29.40
N LEU A 170 -16.80 -12.47 28.10
CA LEU A 170 -15.97 -11.69 27.17
C LEU A 170 -16.36 -10.20 27.16
N LEU A 171 -17.66 -9.90 27.03
CA LEU A 171 -18.16 -8.53 27.00
C LEU A 171 -17.93 -7.77 28.32
N ASN A 172 -18.01 -8.49 29.45
CA ASN A 172 -17.68 -7.90 30.76
C ASN A 172 -16.19 -7.55 30.86
N GLN A 173 -15.30 -8.44 30.43
CA GLN A 173 -13.86 -8.15 30.36
C GLN A 173 -13.57 -6.97 29.44
N VAL A 174 -14.27 -6.93 28.34
CA VAL A 174 -14.23 -5.83 27.40
C VAL A 174 -14.65 -4.52 28.08
N LYS A 175 -15.75 -4.44 28.81
CA LYS A 175 -16.23 -3.24 29.50
C LYS A 175 -15.32 -2.73 30.63
N LEU A 176 -14.45 -3.57 31.17
CA LEU A 176 -13.51 -3.19 32.24
C LEU A 176 -12.24 -2.49 31.73
N ASN A 177 -12.05 -2.41 30.42
CA ASN A 177 -10.89 -1.79 29.78
C ASN A 177 -11.23 -0.41 29.22
N ASP A 178 -10.57 0.66 29.59
CA ASP A 178 -10.88 2.05 29.19
C ASP A 178 -10.64 2.39 27.70
N GLU A 179 -10.18 1.44 26.87
CA GLU A 179 -9.90 1.65 25.44
C GLU A 179 -11.10 1.34 24.51
N PHE A 180 -12.32 1.43 24.99
CA PHE A 180 -13.54 0.84 24.40
C PHE A 180 -14.16 1.50 23.19
N ASP A 181 -13.77 2.69 22.82
CA ASP A 181 -14.39 3.40 21.68
C ASP A 181 -14.13 2.74 20.30
N LYS A 182 -13.33 1.65 20.25
CA LYS A 182 -12.87 1.04 19.00
C LYS A 182 -12.90 -0.48 18.99
N ILE A 183 -13.97 -1.07 19.55
CA ILE A 183 -14.15 -2.52 19.52
C ILE A 183 -15.02 -2.92 18.34
N GLN A 184 -14.56 -3.91 17.61
CA GLN A 184 -15.34 -4.60 16.60
C GLN A 184 -15.49 -6.06 17.01
N ILE A 185 -16.69 -6.62 16.82
CA ILE A 185 -16.99 -8.03 17.07
C ILE A 185 -17.49 -8.67 15.79
N GLU A 186 -16.83 -9.73 15.37
CA GLU A 186 -17.25 -10.57 14.26
C GLU A 186 -18.17 -11.66 14.81
N VAL A 187 -19.40 -11.73 14.28
CA VAL A 187 -20.40 -12.71 14.69
C VAL A 187 -20.70 -13.68 13.56
N GLU A 188 -20.94 -14.96 13.90
CA GLU A 188 -21.20 -16.02 12.93
C GLU A 188 -22.69 -16.19 12.63
N ASN A 189 -23.59 -15.67 13.50
CA ASN A 189 -25.02 -15.85 13.37
C ASN A 189 -25.83 -14.74 14.08
N ILE A 190 -27.11 -14.68 13.74
CA ILE A 190 -28.05 -13.69 14.28
C ILE A 190 -28.23 -13.80 15.79
N SER A 191 -28.15 -15.02 16.36
CA SER A 191 -28.27 -15.21 17.82
C SER A 191 -27.12 -14.55 18.56
N GLN A 192 -25.90 -14.65 18.06
CA GLN A 192 -24.73 -13.93 18.60
C GLN A 192 -24.92 -12.41 18.47
N LEU A 193 -25.38 -11.92 17.30
CA LEU A 193 -25.63 -10.50 17.10
C LEU A 193 -26.63 -9.94 18.13
N LYS A 194 -27.76 -10.63 18.36
CA LYS A 194 -28.78 -10.21 19.33
C LYS A 194 -28.28 -10.17 20.78
N LYS A 195 -27.25 -10.92 21.14
CA LYS A 195 -26.64 -10.91 22.48
C LYS A 195 -25.66 -9.76 22.69
N ILE A 196 -25.18 -9.16 21.61
CA ILE A 196 -24.18 -8.08 21.62
C ILE A 196 -24.85 -6.70 21.57
N LEU A 197 -26.01 -6.60 20.94
CA LEU A 197 -26.86 -5.41 20.87
C LEU A 197 -27.64 -5.18 22.16
#